data_6a9f8dcb973fa24237587b47635c6df5
#
_entry.id   6a9f8dcb973fa24237587b47635c6df5
#
_cell.length_a   1.000
_cell.length_b   1.000
_cell.length_c   1.000
_cell.angle_alpha   90.00
_cell.angle_beta   90.00
_cell.angle_gamma   90.00
#
_symmetry.space_group_name_H-M   'P 1'
#
loop_
_entity.id
_entity.type
_entity.pdbx_description
1 polymer ?
#
loop_
_entity_poly.entity_id
_entity_poly.type
_entity_poly.pdbx_seq_one_letter_code
_entity_poly.pdbx_strand_id
1 'polypeptide(L)'
;MASSLMVPRAAGGTLRVVYEDIQASSGGGGVPVLLVHGFASSRRTNWVVPGWYRSFAAAGRRVIAFDHRGHGESEASHAAADYDEGLLAADCAAVLDACDVREADVFGYSMGAMVTIRLLLDHPSRVRRAVLGGLGANYLTPSPLKDSVPEALLAADPSTITDPGARGFRVFADAQKQDRVALAACWRRPRTTAGAAALATIRAPVLVICGETDAITGSPEPLAKLIPGAEARIVPRRDHMTAVGDRVTKDAVLAFLDA
;
A
#
# COMPACT_ATOMS: atom_id res chain seq x y z
N MET A 1 0.92 16.83 13.28
CA MET A 1 2.09 16.17 13.91
C MET A 1 1.87 14.67 13.82
N ALA A 2 2.95 13.91 13.66
CA ALA A 2 2.85 12.45 13.65
C ALA A 2 2.51 11.92 15.05
N SER A 3 1.63 10.94 15.12
CA SER A 3 1.24 10.19 16.31
C SER A 3 1.70 8.74 16.20
N SER A 4 1.55 7.94 17.25
CA SER A 4 1.88 6.51 17.18
C SER A 4 0.91 5.68 18.01
N LEU A 5 0.78 4.41 17.62
CA LEU A 5 0.03 3.39 18.35
C LEU A 5 0.86 2.11 18.45
N MET A 6 0.47 1.23 19.38
CA MET A 6 1.10 -0.08 19.54
C MET A 6 0.23 -1.15 18.89
N VAL A 7 0.81 -1.96 18.01
CA VAL A 7 0.13 -3.05 17.29
C VAL A 7 0.72 -4.42 17.67
N PRO A 8 -0.08 -5.50 17.65
CA PRO A 8 0.38 -6.82 18.03
C PRO A 8 1.47 -7.37 17.09
N ARG A 9 2.38 -8.19 17.65
CA ARG A 9 3.32 -9.03 16.93
C ARG A 9 2.82 -10.48 16.82
N ALA A 10 3.33 -11.21 15.82
CA ALA A 10 3.00 -12.62 15.62
C ALA A 10 3.39 -13.51 16.80
N ALA A 11 4.54 -13.26 17.43
CA ALA A 11 5.06 -14.05 18.56
C ALA A 11 4.72 -13.45 19.95
N GLY A 12 3.76 -12.52 20.01
CA GLY A 12 3.42 -11.77 21.22
C GLY A 12 4.25 -10.48 21.40
N GLY A 13 3.79 -9.61 22.29
CA GLY A 13 4.30 -8.24 22.42
C GLY A 13 3.72 -7.31 21.35
N THR A 14 4.29 -6.13 21.24
CA THR A 14 3.80 -5.08 20.35
C THR A 14 4.93 -4.40 19.57
N LEU A 15 4.56 -3.71 18.50
CA LEU A 15 5.41 -2.81 17.71
C LEU A 15 4.76 -1.44 17.64
N ARG A 16 5.57 -0.39 17.59
CA ARG A 16 5.10 0.99 17.41
C ARG A 16 4.90 1.27 15.93
N VAL A 17 3.68 1.67 15.57
CA VAL A 17 3.30 2.17 14.23
C VAL A 17 3.08 3.67 14.29
N VAL A 18 3.67 4.41 13.36
CA VAL A 18 3.57 5.89 13.27
C VAL A 18 2.58 6.28 12.19
N TYR A 19 1.68 7.21 12.53
CA TYR A 19 0.63 7.69 11.62
C TYR A 19 0.47 9.21 11.69
N GLU A 20 -0.19 9.77 10.70
CA GLU A 20 -0.66 11.15 10.65
C GLU A 20 -2.16 11.16 10.38
N ASP A 21 -2.85 12.03 11.10
CA ASP A 21 -4.27 12.34 10.94
C ASP A 21 -4.40 13.83 10.65
N ILE A 22 -4.75 14.13 9.42
CA ILE A 22 -4.84 15.51 8.91
C ILE A 22 -6.28 15.83 8.62
N GLN A 23 -6.82 16.72 9.43
CA GLN A 23 -8.21 17.17 9.27
C GLN A 23 -8.41 17.95 7.97
N ALA A 24 -9.60 17.84 7.40
CA ALA A 24 -9.97 18.63 6.23
C ALA A 24 -9.93 20.13 6.55
N SER A 25 -9.41 20.93 5.63
CA SER A 25 -9.49 22.39 5.75
C SER A 25 -10.95 22.83 5.63
N SER A 26 -11.45 23.62 6.61
CA SER A 26 -12.79 24.23 6.59
C SER A 26 -13.98 23.26 6.46
N GLY A 27 -14.26 22.49 7.52
CA GLY A 27 -15.60 21.88 7.69
C GLY A 27 -16.02 20.83 6.66
N GLY A 28 -15.10 20.28 5.89
CA GLY A 28 -15.37 19.24 4.91
C GLY A 28 -15.89 17.96 5.58
N GLY A 29 -17.15 17.59 5.33
CA GLY A 29 -17.80 16.40 5.86
C GLY A 29 -17.57 15.14 5.01
N GLY A 30 -16.55 15.12 4.13
CA GLY A 30 -16.26 13.98 3.28
C GLY A 30 -15.74 12.77 4.08
N VAL A 31 -16.00 11.56 3.56
CA VAL A 31 -15.48 10.33 4.16
C VAL A 31 -13.94 10.40 4.23
N PRO A 32 -13.31 10.08 5.37
CA PRO A 32 -11.85 10.07 5.48
C PRO A 32 -11.20 9.13 4.47
N VAL A 33 -9.97 9.44 4.05
CA VAL A 33 -9.18 8.54 3.22
C VAL A 33 -8.00 7.99 4.01
N LEU A 34 -7.88 6.65 4.05
CA LEU A 34 -6.72 5.92 4.56
C LEU A 34 -5.75 5.66 3.41
N LEU A 35 -4.50 6.10 3.56
CA LEU A 35 -3.44 5.94 2.58
C LEU A 35 -2.44 4.87 3.00
N VAL A 36 -2.32 3.80 2.21
CA VAL A 36 -1.53 2.59 2.51
C VAL A 36 -0.39 2.47 1.51
N HIS A 37 0.84 2.78 1.93
CA HIS A 37 2.01 2.90 1.03
C HIS A 37 2.59 1.56 0.56
N GLY A 38 3.45 1.61 -0.46
CA GLY A 38 4.13 0.46 -1.05
C GLY A 38 5.38 0.00 -0.28
N PHE A 39 5.94 -1.14 -0.71
CA PHE A 39 7.15 -1.73 -0.16
C PHE A 39 8.35 -0.77 -0.27
N ALA A 40 9.21 -0.78 0.75
CA ALA A 40 10.41 0.06 0.88
C ALA A 40 10.14 1.57 0.82
N SER A 41 8.86 1.99 0.87
CA SER A 41 8.41 3.38 0.85
C SER A 41 8.05 3.86 2.28
N SER A 42 7.34 4.97 2.36
CA SER A 42 6.78 5.54 3.60
C SER A 42 5.59 6.42 3.25
N ARG A 43 4.79 6.83 4.25
CA ARG A 43 3.73 7.82 4.06
C ARG A 43 4.25 9.10 3.39
N ARG A 44 5.48 9.53 3.74
CA ARG A 44 6.11 10.70 3.14
C ARG A 44 6.41 10.50 1.66
N THR A 45 7.12 9.41 1.32
CA THR A 45 7.58 9.15 -0.04
C THR A 45 6.43 8.84 -0.98
N ASN A 46 5.46 8.04 -0.51
CA ASN A 46 4.35 7.59 -1.36
C ASN A 46 3.25 8.65 -1.51
N TRP A 47 3.05 9.52 -0.50
CA TRP A 47 1.88 10.38 -0.44
C TRP A 47 2.17 11.87 -0.34
N VAL A 48 3.14 12.28 0.51
CA VAL A 48 3.46 13.71 0.67
C VAL A 48 4.21 14.23 -0.54
N VAL A 49 5.28 13.52 -0.97
CA VAL A 49 6.13 13.95 -2.10
C VAL A 49 5.34 14.09 -3.39
N PRO A 50 4.51 13.09 -3.82
CA PRO A 50 3.68 13.27 -5.02
C PRO A 50 2.49 14.20 -4.83
N GLY A 51 2.28 14.76 -3.63
CA GLY A 51 1.28 15.80 -3.37
C GLY A 51 -0.14 15.30 -3.10
N TRP A 52 -0.33 14.05 -2.69
CA TRP A 52 -1.64 13.48 -2.39
C TRP A 52 -2.35 14.17 -1.21
N TYR A 53 -1.59 14.54 -0.15
CA TYR A 53 -2.16 15.29 0.97
C TYR A 53 -2.83 16.58 0.50
N ARG A 54 -2.17 17.31 -0.41
CA ARG A 54 -2.73 18.54 -0.98
C ARG A 54 -3.95 18.27 -1.87
N SER A 55 -3.92 17.18 -2.65
CA SER A 55 -5.04 16.81 -3.52
C SER A 55 -6.28 16.47 -2.71
N PHE A 56 -6.18 15.68 -1.65
CA PHE A 56 -7.28 15.35 -0.77
C PHE A 56 -7.73 16.54 0.09
N ALA A 57 -6.79 17.36 0.58
CA ALA A 57 -7.14 18.59 1.31
C ALA A 57 -7.95 19.57 0.44
N ALA A 58 -7.55 19.73 -0.84
CA ALA A 58 -8.31 20.55 -1.80
C ALA A 58 -9.71 19.98 -2.11
N ALA A 59 -9.88 18.67 -2.02
CA ALA A 59 -11.17 17.98 -2.11
C ALA A 59 -11.96 17.98 -0.77
N GLY A 60 -11.50 18.69 0.25
CA GLY A 60 -12.18 18.78 1.55
C GLY A 60 -12.17 17.47 2.34
N ARG A 61 -11.20 16.56 2.12
CA ARG A 61 -11.16 15.24 2.74
C ARG A 61 -10.12 15.15 3.84
N ARG A 62 -10.50 14.53 4.96
CA ARG A 62 -9.58 14.12 6.03
C ARG A 62 -8.65 13.02 5.51
N VAL A 63 -7.35 13.14 5.79
CA VAL A 63 -6.31 12.21 5.35
C VAL A 63 -5.72 11.50 6.55
N ILE A 64 -5.75 10.18 6.55
CA ILE A 64 -5.08 9.32 7.51
C ILE A 64 -4.02 8.55 6.74
N ALA A 65 -2.76 8.62 7.16
CA ALA A 65 -1.67 7.89 6.53
C ALA A 65 -0.70 7.39 7.60
N PHE A 66 -0.14 6.22 7.39
CA PHE A 66 0.77 5.61 8.37
C PHE A 66 1.97 4.99 7.65
N ASP A 67 3.03 4.74 8.39
CA ASP A 67 4.14 3.90 7.94
C ASP A 67 3.88 2.47 8.40
N HIS A 68 3.92 1.52 7.46
CA HIS A 68 3.86 0.10 7.82
C HIS A 68 4.95 -0.27 8.83
N ARG A 69 4.70 -1.28 9.66
CA ARG A 69 5.76 -1.87 10.48
C ARG A 69 7.00 -2.15 9.62
N GLY A 70 8.19 -1.86 10.12
CA GLY A 70 9.44 -2.01 9.38
C GLY A 70 9.72 -0.99 8.29
N HIS A 71 8.89 0.06 8.16
CA HIS A 71 9.04 1.11 7.16
C HIS A 71 8.97 2.49 7.80
N GLY A 72 9.61 3.46 7.15
CA GLY A 72 9.54 4.86 7.55
C GLY A 72 9.97 5.10 9.00
N GLU A 73 9.09 5.70 9.79
CA GLU A 73 9.33 5.99 11.22
C GLU A 73 8.71 4.93 12.15
N SER A 74 8.03 3.91 11.62
CA SER A 74 7.50 2.80 12.39
C SER A 74 8.60 1.85 12.83
N GLU A 75 8.36 1.16 13.95
CA GLU A 75 9.34 0.23 14.51
C GLU A 75 9.59 -0.95 13.57
N ALA A 76 10.86 -1.34 13.44
CA ALA A 76 11.28 -2.45 12.61
C ALA A 76 11.19 -3.78 13.36
N SER A 77 10.78 -4.84 12.66
CA SER A 77 10.95 -6.23 13.07
C SER A 77 11.80 -6.97 12.03
N HIS A 78 12.67 -7.86 12.51
CA HIS A 78 13.44 -8.75 11.64
C HIS A 78 12.80 -10.14 11.50
N ALA A 79 11.63 -10.36 12.10
CA ALA A 79 10.88 -11.61 12.00
C ALA A 79 9.85 -11.55 10.86
N ALA A 80 9.96 -12.42 9.87
CA ALA A 80 9.06 -12.43 8.71
C ALA A 80 7.58 -12.62 9.10
N ALA A 81 7.30 -13.37 10.19
CA ALA A 81 5.96 -13.59 10.69
C ALA A 81 5.25 -12.30 11.15
N ASP A 82 5.99 -11.28 11.59
CA ASP A 82 5.42 -9.99 11.97
C ASP A 82 4.87 -9.19 10.78
N TYR A 83 5.16 -9.61 9.56
CA TYR A 83 4.68 -8.99 8.32
C TYR A 83 3.58 -9.81 7.63
N ASP A 84 2.97 -10.77 8.33
CA ASP A 84 1.80 -11.49 7.79
C ASP A 84 0.74 -10.52 7.28
N GLU A 85 0.11 -10.84 6.14
CA GLU A 85 -0.83 -9.92 5.49
C GLU A 85 -2.07 -9.61 6.34
N GLY A 86 -2.52 -10.56 7.17
CA GLY A 86 -3.59 -10.32 8.14
C GLY A 86 -3.18 -9.33 9.22
N LEU A 87 -1.94 -9.40 9.71
CA LEU A 87 -1.41 -8.41 10.67
C LEU A 87 -1.28 -7.02 10.03
N LEU A 88 -0.81 -6.94 8.78
CA LEU A 88 -0.73 -5.65 8.06
C LEU A 88 -2.11 -5.05 7.82
N ALA A 89 -3.12 -5.86 7.52
CA ALA A 89 -4.51 -5.41 7.40
C ALA A 89 -5.10 -4.98 8.76
N ALA A 90 -4.79 -5.72 9.84
CA ALA A 90 -5.18 -5.34 11.19
C ALA A 90 -4.55 -4.02 11.63
N ASP A 91 -3.31 -3.71 11.21
CA ASP A 91 -2.70 -2.40 11.45
C ASP A 91 -3.50 -1.27 10.81
N CYS A 92 -4.02 -1.46 9.59
CA CYS A 92 -4.91 -0.48 8.95
C CYS A 92 -6.16 -0.22 9.79
N ALA A 93 -6.79 -1.28 10.31
CA ALA A 93 -7.97 -1.16 11.17
C ALA A 93 -7.62 -0.46 12.49
N ALA A 94 -6.49 -0.80 13.11
CA ALA A 94 -6.03 -0.17 14.35
C ALA A 94 -5.70 1.32 14.19
N VAL A 95 -5.14 1.72 13.04
CA VAL A 95 -4.91 3.15 12.72
C VAL A 95 -6.25 3.90 12.58
N LEU A 96 -7.25 3.30 11.93
CA LEU A 96 -8.59 3.89 11.86
C LEU A 96 -9.22 4.02 13.25
N ASP A 97 -9.07 3.01 14.13
CA ASP A 97 -9.58 3.06 15.51
C ASP A 97 -8.89 4.17 16.32
N ALA A 98 -7.56 4.30 16.18
CA ALA A 98 -6.80 5.36 16.85
C ALA A 98 -7.19 6.79 16.37
N CYS A 99 -7.84 6.89 15.21
CA CYS A 99 -8.37 8.14 14.66
C CYS A 99 -9.90 8.31 14.88
N ASP A 100 -10.55 7.43 15.65
CA ASP A 100 -12.01 7.42 15.85
C ASP A 100 -12.79 7.34 14.52
N VAL A 101 -12.27 6.55 13.55
CA VAL A 101 -12.88 6.36 12.22
C VAL A 101 -13.41 4.94 12.10
N ARG A 102 -14.71 4.79 11.99
CA ARG A 102 -15.37 3.49 11.80
C ARG A 102 -15.16 2.94 10.39
N GLU A 103 -15.29 3.78 9.38
CA GLU A 103 -15.22 3.43 7.96
C GLU A 103 -14.51 4.53 7.18
N ALA A 104 -13.66 4.14 6.24
CA ALA A 104 -12.92 5.07 5.38
C ALA A 104 -12.92 4.62 3.92
N ASP A 105 -12.61 5.55 3.02
CA ASP A 105 -12.07 5.16 1.72
C ASP A 105 -10.62 4.77 1.86
N VAL A 106 -10.16 3.77 1.11
CA VAL A 106 -8.80 3.28 1.24
C VAL A 106 -8.07 3.37 -0.10
N PHE A 107 -6.93 4.02 -0.11
CA PHE A 107 -6.04 4.02 -1.27
C PHE A 107 -4.73 3.33 -0.92
N GLY A 108 -4.57 2.11 -1.41
CA GLY A 108 -3.33 1.34 -1.31
C GLY A 108 -2.52 1.40 -2.61
N TYR A 109 -1.18 1.45 -2.49
CA TYR A 109 -0.29 1.42 -3.64
C TYR A 109 0.70 0.25 -3.55
N SER A 110 0.82 -0.55 -4.62
CA SER A 110 1.74 -1.70 -4.71
C SER A 110 1.53 -2.70 -3.55
N MET A 111 2.49 -2.88 -2.65
CA MET A 111 2.29 -3.67 -1.44
C MET A 111 1.08 -3.17 -0.63
N GLY A 112 0.88 -1.86 -0.53
CA GLY A 112 -0.27 -1.29 0.15
C GLY A 112 -1.61 -1.66 -0.51
N ALA A 113 -1.64 -1.86 -1.83
CA ALA A 113 -2.83 -2.36 -2.52
C ALA A 113 -3.10 -3.84 -2.19
N MET A 114 -2.06 -4.68 -2.03
CA MET A 114 -2.19 -6.06 -1.54
C MET A 114 -2.77 -6.08 -0.12
N VAL A 115 -2.25 -5.24 0.77
CA VAL A 115 -2.77 -5.06 2.13
C VAL A 115 -4.23 -4.58 2.10
N THR A 116 -4.59 -3.70 1.17
CA THR A 116 -5.97 -3.23 0.98
C THR A 116 -6.91 -4.35 0.55
N ILE A 117 -6.49 -5.27 -0.33
CA ILE A 117 -7.28 -6.47 -0.64
C ILE A 117 -7.51 -7.30 0.63
N ARG A 118 -6.47 -7.49 1.43
CA ARG A 118 -6.60 -8.24 2.69
C ARG A 118 -7.54 -7.54 3.68
N LEU A 119 -7.46 -6.22 3.78
CA LEU A 119 -8.37 -5.41 4.59
C LEU A 119 -9.83 -5.55 4.13
N LEU A 120 -10.08 -5.53 2.81
CA LEU A 120 -11.42 -5.75 2.24
C LEU A 120 -12.00 -7.12 2.56
N LEU A 121 -11.15 -8.14 2.70
CA LEU A 121 -11.57 -9.52 3.02
C LEU A 121 -11.78 -9.74 4.51
N ASP A 122 -10.88 -9.23 5.35
CA ASP A 122 -10.89 -9.50 6.80
C ASP A 122 -11.75 -8.47 7.57
N HIS A 123 -11.82 -7.23 7.09
CA HIS A 123 -12.50 -6.12 7.75
C HIS A 123 -13.40 -5.34 6.76
N PRO A 124 -14.34 -6.00 6.05
CA PRO A 124 -15.11 -5.37 4.98
C PRO A 124 -15.92 -4.14 5.42
N SER A 125 -16.34 -4.09 6.68
CA SER A 125 -17.09 -2.95 7.25
C SER A 125 -16.24 -1.69 7.50
N ARG A 126 -14.92 -1.78 7.31
CA ARG A 126 -13.99 -0.65 7.50
C ARG A 126 -13.73 0.11 6.20
N VAL A 127 -14.17 -0.43 5.05
CA VAL A 127 -13.84 0.11 3.73
C VAL A 127 -15.12 0.46 2.95
N ARG A 128 -15.35 1.75 2.71
CA ARG A 128 -16.46 2.22 1.87
C ARG A 128 -16.15 2.03 0.38
N ARG A 129 -14.99 2.48 -0.06
CA ARG A 129 -14.45 2.33 -1.42
C ARG A 129 -12.96 2.05 -1.35
N ALA A 130 -12.42 1.33 -2.33
CA ALA A 130 -10.99 1.02 -2.37
C ALA A 130 -10.36 1.37 -3.71
N VAL A 131 -9.16 1.93 -3.66
CA VAL A 131 -8.29 2.09 -4.83
C VAL A 131 -7.07 1.19 -4.67
N LEU A 132 -6.87 0.31 -5.64
CA LEU A 132 -5.73 -0.59 -5.76
C LEU A 132 -4.78 -0.02 -6.82
N GLY A 133 -3.90 0.88 -6.41
CA GLY A 133 -2.93 1.51 -7.30
C GLY A 133 -1.66 0.67 -7.46
N GLY A 134 -1.11 0.59 -8.67
CA GLY A 134 0.10 -0.19 -8.94
C GLY A 134 -0.05 -1.65 -8.51
N LEU A 135 -1.19 -2.27 -8.82
CA LEU A 135 -1.46 -3.68 -8.59
C LEU A 135 -2.35 -4.21 -9.73
N GLY A 136 -1.86 -5.18 -10.48
CA GLY A 136 -2.55 -5.69 -11.67
C GLY A 136 -2.39 -7.20 -11.85
N ALA A 137 -2.26 -7.64 -13.08
CA ALA A 137 -2.23 -9.06 -13.48
C ALA A 137 -1.19 -9.90 -12.72
N ASN A 138 -0.03 -9.31 -12.41
CA ASN A 138 1.07 -10.03 -11.74
C ASN A 138 0.75 -10.36 -10.26
N TYR A 139 -0.30 -9.77 -9.67
CA TYR A 139 -0.78 -10.19 -8.35
C TYR A 139 -1.21 -11.66 -8.33
N LEU A 140 -1.71 -12.15 -9.45
CA LEU A 140 -2.27 -13.51 -9.58
C LEU A 140 -1.20 -14.60 -9.79
N THR A 141 0.06 -14.19 -9.95
CA THR A 141 1.18 -15.10 -10.23
C THR A 141 2.30 -14.94 -9.21
N PRO A 142 3.07 -16.01 -8.93
CA PRO A 142 4.26 -15.89 -8.10
C PRO A 142 5.25 -14.86 -8.66
N SER A 143 5.79 -14.00 -7.80
CA SER A 143 6.80 -13.02 -8.22
C SER A 143 8.08 -13.72 -8.66
N PRO A 144 8.65 -13.40 -9.83
CA PRO A 144 9.95 -13.89 -10.24
C PRO A 144 11.09 -13.36 -9.34
N LEU A 145 10.85 -12.30 -8.60
CA LEU A 145 11.81 -11.66 -7.70
C LEU A 145 11.73 -12.19 -6.25
N LYS A 146 11.03 -13.32 -6.03
CA LYS A 146 10.76 -13.83 -4.67
C LYS A 146 12.03 -13.99 -3.83
N ASP A 147 13.07 -14.53 -4.40
CA ASP A 147 14.32 -14.83 -3.70
C ASP A 147 15.38 -13.75 -3.93
N SER A 148 15.47 -13.17 -5.13
CA SER A 148 16.50 -12.20 -5.50
C SER A 148 16.38 -10.86 -4.75
N VAL A 149 15.18 -10.39 -4.42
CA VAL A 149 15.02 -9.11 -3.67
C VAL A 149 15.55 -9.21 -2.24
N PRO A 150 15.21 -10.22 -1.42
CA PRO A 150 15.81 -10.36 -0.09
C PRO A 150 17.34 -10.49 -0.12
N GLU A 151 17.88 -11.23 -1.08
CA GLU A 151 19.33 -11.37 -1.26
C GLU A 151 19.97 -10.02 -1.59
N ALA A 152 19.39 -9.26 -2.52
CA ALA A 152 19.86 -7.94 -2.88
C ALA A 152 19.83 -6.95 -1.71
N LEU A 153 18.75 -6.96 -0.89
CA LEU A 153 18.63 -6.12 0.29
C LEU A 153 19.71 -6.44 1.32
N LEU A 154 20.08 -7.71 1.48
CA LEU A 154 21.05 -8.16 2.47
C LEU A 154 22.50 -8.19 1.95
N ALA A 155 22.72 -8.01 0.63
CA ALA A 155 24.06 -7.99 0.05
C ALA A 155 24.92 -6.90 0.71
N ALA A 156 26.13 -7.28 1.15
CA ALA A 156 27.09 -6.33 1.73
C ALA A 156 27.58 -5.33 0.67
N ASP A 157 27.84 -5.82 -0.54
CA ASP A 157 28.25 -5.00 -1.69
C ASP A 157 27.14 -4.96 -2.75
N PRO A 158 26.52 -3.78 -3.01
CA PRO A 158 25.51 -3.65 -4.03
C PRO A 158 25.97 -3.97 -5.46
N SER A 159 27.29 -3.94 -5.73
CA SER A 159 27.83 -4.25 -7.06
C SER A 159 27.67 -5.73 -7.45
N THR A 160 27.53 -6.62 -6.46
CA THR A 160 27.33 -8.06 -6.67
C THR A 160 25.93 -8.44 -7.10
N ILE A 161 24.95 -7.50 -7.04
CA ILE A 161 23.57 -7.77 -7.40
C ILE A 161 23.46 -7.83 -8.92
N THR A 162 23.14 -8.99 -9.46
CA THR A 162 23.05 -9.23 -10.92
C THR A 162 21.65 -8.98 -11.48
N ASP A 163 20.59 -9.27 -10.71
CA ASP A 163 19.20 -9.06 -11.12
C ASP A 163 18.85 -7.56 -11.12
N PRO A 164 18.50 -6.94 -12.28
CA PRO A 164 18.20 -5.51 -12.35
C PRO A 164 16.98 -5.08 -11.52
N GLY A 165 15.96 -5.95 -11.45
CA GLY A 165 14.75 -5.68 -10.65
C GLY A 165 15.07 -5.66 -9.16
N ALA A 166 15.80 -6.68 -8.67
CA ALA A 166 16.23 -6.74 -7.28
C ALA A 166 17.18 -5.58 -6.92
N ARG A 167 18.08 -5.20 -7.86
CA ARG A 167 18.94 -4.03 -7.70
C ARG A 167 18.13 -2.74 -7.55
N GLY A 168 17.05 -2.58 -8.32
CA GLY A 168 16.14 -1.43 -8.21
C GLY A 168 15.54 -1.30 -6.82
N PHE A 169 15.06 -2.39 -6.22
CA PHE A 169 14.55 -2.39 -4.84
C PHE A 169 15.64 -2.05 -3.81
N ARG A 170 16.88 -2.55 -4.00
CA ARG A 170 18.01 -2.20 -3.13
C ARG A 170 18.34 -0.71 -3.20
N VAL A 171 18.48 -0.17 -4.39
CA VAL A 171 18.77 1.27 -4.60
C VAL A 171 17.67 2.13 -3.98
N PHE A 172 16.41 1.75 -4.16
CA PHE A 172 15.28 2.47 -3.58
C PHE A 172 15.30 2.42 -2.04
N ALA A 173 15.55 1.25 -1.45
CA ALA A 173 15.64 1.08 0.00
C ALA A 173 16.79 1.92 0.61
N ASP A 174 17.95 1.92 -0.03
CA ASP A 174 19.13 2.72 0.41
C ASP A 174 18.83 4.22 0.31
N ALA A 175 18.22 4.69 -0.77
CA ALA A 175 17.82 6.09 -0.97
C ALA A 175 16.81 6.56 0.08
N GLN A 176 15.94 5.67 0.55
CA GLN A 176 14.96 5.93 1.61
C GLN A 176 15.53 5.70 3.02
N LYS A 177 16.80 5.27 3.15
CA LYS A 177 17.46 4.95 4.43
C LYS A 177 16.67 3.92 5.27
N GLN A 178 16.04 2.96 4.62
CA GLN A 178 15.23 1.93 5.26
C GLN A 178 16.10 0.86 5.94
N ASP A 179 15.56 0.20 6.97
CA ASP A 179 16.15 -1.00 7.56
C ASP A 179 16.02 -2.17 6.57
N ARG A 180 17.13 -2.50 5.89
CA ARG A 180 17.15 -3.54 4.85
C ARG A 180 16.89 -4.94 5.40
N VAL A 181 17.21 -5.21 6.66
CA VAL A 181 16.91 -6.50 7.31
C VAL A 181 15.42 -6.63 7.54
N ALA A 182 14.79 -5.57 8.04
CA ALA A 182 13.34 -5.52 8.18
C ALA A 182 12.61 -5.64 6.83
N LEU A 183 13.11 -4.95 5.79
CA LEU A 183 12.56 -5.07 4.44
C LEU A 183 12.71 -6.48 3.88
N ALA A 184 13.86 -7.14 4.08
CA ALA A 184 14.07 -8.53 3.66
C ALA A 184 13.11 -9.48 4.40
N ALA A 185 12.89 -9.27 5.70
CA ALA A 185 11.91 -10.02 6.48
C ALA A 185 10.48 -9.78 5.96
N CYS A 186 10.12 -8.53 5.69
CA CYS A 186 8.82 -8.16 5.10
C CYS A 186 8.62 -8.81 3.72
N TRP A 187 9.65 -8.84 2.87
CA TRP A 187 9.55 -9.49 1.55
C TRP A 187 9.36 -11.01 1.66
N ARG A 188 10.03 -11.65 2.62
CA ARG A 188 9.94 -13.09 2.89
C ARG A 188 8.67 -13.53 3.62
N ARG A 189 7.80 -12.58 4.00
CA ARG A 189 6.55 -12.90 4.70
C ARG A 189 5.76 -13.97 3.95
N PRO A 190 4.99 -14.80 4.67
CA PRO A 190 3.99 -15.65 4.03
C PRO A 190 3.03 -14.77 3.22
N ARG A 191 2.93 -15.02 1.93
CA ARG A 191 1.98 -14.32 1.06
C ARG A 191 0.83 -15.25 0.75
N THR A 192 -0.35 -14.86 1.15
CA THR A 192 -1.59 -15.54 0.78
C THR A 192 -2.29 -14.71 -0.28
N THR A 193 -1.88 -14.89 -1.55
CA THR A 193 -2.57 -14.25 -2.66
C THR A 193 -4.05 -14.68 -2.62
N ALA A 194 -4.94 -13.72 -2.54
CA ALA A 194 -6.37 -14.02 -2.58
C ALA A 194 -6.74 -14.58 -3.95
N GLY A 195 -7.24 -15.82 -3.96
CA GLY A 195 -7.72 -16.46 -5.19
C GLY A 195 -9.01 -15.82 -5.71
N ALA A 196 -9.39 -16.16 -6.95
CA ALA A 196 -10.58 -15.61 -7.61
C ALA A 196 -11.86 -15.75 -6.77
N ALA A 197 -12.04 -16.87 -6.06
CA ALA A 197 -13.21 -17.09 -5.21
C ALA A 197 -13.27 -16.08 -4.04
N ALA A 198 -12.13 -15.77 -3.42
CA ALA A 198 -12.07 -14.77 -2.35
C ALA A 198 -12.28 -13.35 -2.90
N LEU A 199 -11.64 -12.99 -4.01
CA LEU A 199 -11.83 -11.69 -4.67
C LEU A 199 -13.29 -11.46 -5.08
N ALA A 200 -14.01 -12.49 -5.51
CA ALA A 200 -15.42 -12.43 -5.85
C ALA A 200 -16.36 -12.17 -4.65
N THR A 201 -15.87 -12.26 -3.41
CA THR A 201 -16.65 -11.90 -2.20
C THR A 201 -16.60 -10.42 -1.84
N ILE A 202 -15.68 -9.64 -2.43
CA ILE A 202 -15.55 -8.20 -2.17
C ILE A 202 -16.83 -7.48 -2.65
N ARG A 203 -17.40 -6.62 -1.80
CA ARG A 203 -18.64 -5.89 -2.06
C ARG A 203 -18.43 -4.38 -2.17
N ALA A 204 -17.38 -3.85 -1.55
CA ALA A 204 -17.05 -2.44 -1.70
C ALA A 204 -16.69 -2.13 -3.17
N PRO A 205 -17.07 -0.96 -3.70
CA PRO A 205 -16.60 -0.52 -5.00
C PRO A 205 -15.06 -0.43 -5.04
N VAL A 206 -14.45 -0.94 -6.12
CA VAL A 206 -12.99 -0.98 -6.27
C VAL A 206 -12.56 -0.35 -7.59
N LEU A 207 -11.54 0.50 -7.53
CA LEU A 207 -10.80 0.98 -8.70
C LEU A 207 -9.42 0.31 -8.72
N VAL A 208 -9.07 -0.38 -9.81
CA VAL A 208 -7.73 -0.89 -10.06
C VAL A 208 -7.04 0.03 -11.07
N ILE A 209 -5.90 0.63 -10.70
CA ILE A 209 -5.23 1.61 -11.56
C ILE A 209 -3.73 1.36 -11.65
N CYS A 210 -3.19 1.20 -12.87
CA CYS A 210 -1.78 0.93 -13.12
C CYS A 210 -1.23 1.83 -14.23
N GLY A 211 0.08 2.02 -14.24
CA GLY A 211 0.77 2.62 -15.37
C GLY A 211 0.76 1.72 -16.60
N GLU A 212 0.67 2.31 -17.79
CA GLU A 212 0.69 1.56 -19.06
C GLU A 212 1.96 0.73 -19.24
N THR A 213 3.09 1.21 -18.73
CA THR A 213 4.40 0.55 -18.83
C THR A 213 4.85 -0.07 -17.50
N ASP A 214 3.91 -0.32 -16.57
CA ASP A 214 4.19 -0.94 -15.27
C ASP A 214 4.51 -2.44 -15.45
N ALA A 215 5.78 -2.75 -15.63
CA ALA A 215 6.27 -4.12 -15.77
C ALA A 215 6.27 -4.90 -14.43
N ILE A 216 6.18 -4.21 -13.28
CA ILE A 216 6.18 -4.84 -11.95
C ILE A 216 4.84 -5.50 -11.68
N THR A 217 3.74 -4.82 -11.99
CA THR A 217 2.39 -5.28 -11.62
C THR A 217 1.51 -5.67 -12.80
N GLY A 218 1.88 -5.24 -14.01
CA GLY A 218 1.14 -5.53 -15.24
C GLY A 218 -0.19 -4.77 -15.33
N SER A 219 -1.02 -5.17 -16.30
CA SER A 219 -2.30 -4.52 -16.59
C SER A 219 -3.32 -4.65 -15.46
N PRO A 220 -4.16 -3.62 -15.19
CA PRO A 220 -5.17 -3.63 -14.14
C PRO A 220 -6.39 -4.53 -14.46
N GLU A 221 -6.73 -4.74 -15.73
CA GLU A 221 -7.98 -5.39 -16.15
C GLU A 221 -8.13 -6.84 -15.67
N PRO A 222 -7.08 -7.70 -15.69
CA PRO A 222 -7.25 -9.08 -15.23
C PRO A 222 -7.61 -9.18 -13.76
N LEU A 223 -7.06 -8.30 -12.93
CA LEU A 223 -7.40 -8.24 -11.49
C LEU A 223 -8.81 -7.66 -11.28
N ALA A 224 -9.14 -6.57 -11.96
CA ALA A 224 -10.47 -5.95 -11.85
C ALA A 224 -11.60 -6.91 -12.23
N LYS A 225 -11.42 -7.75 -13.26
CA LYS A 225 -12.41 -8.76 -13.67
C LYS A 225 -12.77 -9.80 -12.60
N LEU A 226 -11.91 -9.99 -11.61
CA LEU A 226 -12.16 -10.94 -10.51
C LEU A 226 -12.92 -10.34 -9.34
N ILE A 227 -13.06 -9.00 -9.32
CA ILE A 227 -13.74 -8.26 -8.25
C ILE A 227 -15.07 -7.72 -8.80
N PRO A 228 -16.23 -8.09 -8.24
CA PRO A 228 -17.52 -7.66 -8.74
C PRO A 228 -17.65 -6.15 -8.83
N GLY A 229 -17.98 -5.62 -10.00
CA GLY A 229 -18.18 -4.20 -10.22
C GLY A 229 -16.92 -3.33 -10.19
N ALA A 230 -15.72 -3.93 -10.11
CA ALA A 230 -14.49 -3.15 -10.12
C ALA A 230 -14.24 -2.47 -11.46
N GLU A 231 -13.72 -1.24 -11.38
CA GLU A 231 -13.25 -0.48 -12.52
C GLU A 231 -11.75 -0.69 -12.75
N ALA A 232 -11.33 -0.69 -14.02
CA ALA A 232 -9.92 -0.67 -14.39
C ALA A 232 -9.54 0.64 -15.09
N ARG A 233 -8.36 1.18 -14.76
CA ARG A 233 -7.80 2.38 -15.41
C ARG A 233 -6.32 2.19 -15.71
N ILE A 234 -5.90 2.62 -16.89
CA ILE A 234 -4.50 2.67 -17.31
C ILE A 234 -4.05 4.13 -17.32
N VAL A 235 -2.89 4.39 -16.74
CA VAL A 235 -2.24 5.71 -16.75
C VAL A 235 -1.25 5.74 -17.92
N PRO A 236 -1.52 6.50 -19.01
CA PRO A 236 -0.72 6.46 -20.22
C PRO A 236 0.74 6.84 -19.97
N ARG A 237 1.67 6.11 -20.57
CA ARG A 237 3.13 6.37 -20.56
C ARG A 237 3.74 6.47 -19.16
N ARG A 238 3.14 5.81 -18.17
CA ARG A 238 3.68 5.76 -16.80
C ARG A 238 4.05 4.34 -16.43
N ASP A 239 5.13 4.23 -15.69
CA ASP A 239 5.60 3.01 -15.04
C ASP A 239 5.11 2.94 -13.57
N HIS A 240 5.57 1.93 -12.85
CA HIS A 240 5.22 1.70 -11.44
C HIS A 240 5.54 2.88 -10.53
N MET A 241 6.67 3.56 -10.75
CA MET A 241 7.14 4.63 -9.86
C MET A 241 6.51 5.98 -10.19
N THR A 242 6.19 6.21 -11.46
CA THR A 242 5.71 7.50 -11.94
C THR A 242 4.18 7.61 -11.99
N ALA A 243 3.47 6.48 -12.04
CA ALA A 243 2.01 6.48 -12.06
C ALA A 243 1.39 7.03 -10.78
N VAL A 244 1.97 6.77 -9.60
CA VAL A 244 1.39 7.16 -8.31
C VAL A 244 1.17 8.67 -8.16
N GLY A 245 2.04 9.47 -8.74
CA GLY A 245 1.97 10.95 -8.64
C GLY A 245 1.35 11.64 -9.86
N ASP A 246 1.01 10.88 -10.91
CA ASP A 246 0.51 11.43 -12.15
C ASP A 246 -0.87 12.11 -11.99
N ARG A 247 -1.11 13.15 -12.80
CA ARG A 247 -2.39 13.87 -12.77
C ARG A 247 -3.56 12.97 -13.14
N VAL A 248 -3.38 12.09 -14.13
CA VAL A 248 -4.43 11.14 -14.54
C VAL A 248 -4.82 10.23 -13.39
N THR A 249 -3.84 9.74 -12.61
CA THR A 249 -4.11 8.94 -11.42
C THR A 249 -4.88 9.75 -10.39
N LYS A 250 -4.47 10.99 -10.13
CA LYS A 250 -5.15 11.86 -9.15
C LYS A 250 -6.58 12.14 -9.54
N ASP A 251 -6.81 12.54 -10.78
CA ASP A 251 -8.14 12.86 -11.30
C ASP A 251 -9.06 11.62 -11.23
N ALA A 252 -8.56 10.45 -11.63
CA ALA A 252 -9.33 9.20 -11.58
C ALA A 252 -9.67 8.75 -10.15
N VAL A 253 -8.69 8.84 -9.23
CA VAL A 253 -8.89 8.45 -7.82
C VAL A 253 -9.89 9.38 -7.14
N LEU A 254 -9.73 10.70 -7.28
CA LEU A 254 -10.65 11.67 -6.68
C LEU A 254 -12.07 11.49 -7.22
N ALA A 255 -12.25 11.39 -8.54
CA ALA A 255 -13.55 11.17 -9.16
C ALA A 255 -14.21 9.86 -8.67
N PHE A 256 -13.44 8.77 -8.55
CA PHE A 256 -13.94 7.48 -8.06
C PHE A 256 -14.37 7.53 -6.59
N LEU A 257 -13.61 8.23 -5.74
CA LEU A 257 -13.92 8.31 -4.31
C LEU A 257 -15.06 9.29 -4.00
N ASP A 258 -15.38 10.23 -4.90
CA ASP A 258 -16.47 11.21 -4.73
C ASP A 258 -17.80 10.70 -5.32
N ALA A 259 -17.80 9.63 -6.11
CA ALA A 259 -19.01 9.00 -6.64
C ALA A 259 -19.77 8.23 -5.55
#